data_ff98697668b66e08697c46d65342b27e
#
_entry.id   ff98697668b66e08697c46d65342b27e
#
_cell.length_a   1.000
_cell.length_b   1.000
_cell.length_c   1.000
_cell.angle_alpha   90.00
_cell.angle_beta   90.00
_cell.angle_gamma   90.00
#
_symmetry.space_group_name_H-M   'P 1'
#
loop_
_entity.id
_entity.type
_entity.pdbx_description
1 polymer ?
#
loop_
_entity_poly.entity_id
_entity_poly.type
_entity_poly.pdbx_seq_one_letter_code
_entity_poly.pdbx_strand_id
1 'polypeptide(L)'
;LGPPRGSEVKEVVEKAAHLKGIVDAVNITDNQTAVVRMSSWAASLILVQEGLEPNYQMVCRDRNRLAMQGDILGAYAHGIRNMLCLSGDHQMFGDHPQAKGVFDIDSIQLIGMVKKMRDEGKFLGGADLEGSPKMFIGAAANPFADPFEWRVHRLAKKINAGVDFIQTQCIYNMEKFRKWVEQANDMGLTEKVYILAGVTPMKSVGMAKYMKGKVPGMDVPDEVIKRLQGAEKGKVAAEGIKMACEQIEEFKEMKGVHGVHLMAIEWEHKVPEIAEQAKVLPRPEV
;
A
#
# COMPACT_ATOMS: atom_id res chain seq x y z
N LEU A 1 -3.46 -7.73 1.58
CA LEU A 1 -4.24 -8.67 2.38
C LEU A 1 -4.74 -7.95 3.64
N GLY A 2 -6.08 -8.03 3.91
CA GLY A 2 -6.65 -7.56 5.16
C GLY A 2 -6.63 -8.66 6.22
N PRO A 3 -6.05 -8.42 7.40
CA PRO A 3 -6.13 -9.40 8.50
C PRO A 3 -7.58 -9.68 8.91
N PRO A 4 -7.87 -10.87 9.48
CA PRO A 4 -9.22 -11.22 9.94
C PRO A 4 -9.67 -10.35 11.12
N ARG A 5 -10.99 -10.29 11.33
CA ARG A 5 -11.59 -9.65 12.50
C ARG A 5 -11.63 -10.57 13.74
N GLY A 6 -10.75 -11.54 13.79
CA GLY A 6 -10.66 -12.55 14.84
C GLY A 6 -9.24 -13.10 14.93
N SER A 7 -9.08 -14.20 15.64
CA SER A 7 -7.79 -14.88 15.86
C SER A 7 -7.53 -16.03 14.87
N GLU A 8 -8.41 -16.21 13.86
CA GLU A 8 -8.31 -17.35 12.94
C GLU A 8 -7.17 -17.17 11.94
N VAL A 9 -6.08 -17.89 12.14
CA VAL A 9 -4.89 -17.91 11.26
C VAL A 9 -5.22 -18.47 9.88
N LYS A 10 -6.17 -19.41 9.79
CA LYS A 10 -6.54 -20.12 8.57
C LYS A 10 -6.87 -19.16 7.41
N GLU A 11 -7.61 -18.08 7.68
CA GLU A 11 -7.97 -17.09 6.64
C GLU A 11 -6.73 -16.42 6.03
N VAL A 12 -5.72 -16.11 6.85
CA VAL A 12 -4.46 -15.50 6.37
C VAL A 12 -3.70 -16.50 5.50
N VAL A 13 -3.59 -17.76 5.94
CA VAL A 13 -2.89 -18.83 5.22
C VAL A 13 -3.58 -19.14 3.87
N GLU A 14 -4.90 -19.23 3.84
CA GLU A 14 -5.65 -19.49 2.60
C GLU A 14 -5.44 -18.37 1.57
N LYS A 15 -5.50 -17.10 1.98
CA LYS A 15 -5.21 -15.95 1.10
C LYS A 15 -3.75 -15.94 0.65
N ALA A 16 -2.81 -16.26 1.55
CA ALA A 16 -1.39 -16.35 1.27
C ALA A 16 -1.07 -17.41 0.20
N ALA A 17 -1.75 -18.56 0.25
CA ALA A 17 -1.54 -19.66 -0.70
C ALA A 17 -1.76 -19.24 -2.17
N HIS A 18 -2.67 -18.30 -2.44
CA HIS A 18 -2.89 -17.77 -3.78
C HIS A 18 -1.77 -16.84 -4.29
N LEU A 19 -0.96 -16.30 -3.38
CA LEU A 19 0.03 -15.27 -3.67
C LEU A 19 1.46 -15.83 -3.75
N LYS A 20 1.68 -17.00 -3.17
CA LYS A 20 3.01 -17.64 -3.08
C LYS A 20 3.59 -17.93 -4.46
N GLY A 21 4.78 -17.40 -4.73
CA GLY A 21 5.45 -17.53 -6.03
C GLY A 21 4.90 -16.61 -7.12
N ILE A 22 3.88 -15.81 -6.83
CA ILE A 22 3.21 -14.90 -7.79
C ILE A 22 3.61 -13.44 -7.55
N VAL A 23 3.71 -13.02 -6.28
CA VAL A 23 4.03 -11.63 -5.90
C VAL A 23 5.36 -11.54 -5.18
N ASP A 24 6.03 -10.38 -5.25
CA ASP A 24 7.31 -10.14 -4.58
C ASP A 24 7.10 -9.91 -3.07
N ALA A 25 6.05 -9.17 -2.71
CA ALA A 25 5.68 -8.92 -1.33
C ALA A 25 4.16 -8.77 -1.17
N VAL A 26 3.69 -8.95 0.05
CA VAL A 26 2.26 -8.87 0.40
C VAL A 26 2.04 -7.77 1.44
N ASN A 27 1.26 -6.74 1.09
CA ASN A 27 0.82 -5.74 2.05
C ASN A 27 -0.13 -6.34 3.08
N ILE A 28 0.13 -6.06 4.35
CA ILE A 28 -0.75 -6.40 5.47
C ILE A 28 -1.27 -5.11 6.10
N THR A 29 -2.58 -4.88 5.97
CA THR A 29 -3.22 -3.65 6.45
C THR A 29 -3.29 -3.60 7.98
N ASP A 30 -3.21 -2.39 8.54
CA ASP A 30 -3.25 -2.14 9.98
C ASP A 30 -4.55 -1.41 10.35
N ASN A 31 -5.55 -2.16 10.85
CA ASN A 31 -6.87 -1.64 11.21
C ASN A 31 -7.43 -0.66 10.17
N GLN A 32 -7.45 -1.08 8.88
CA GLN A 32 -7.93 -0.23 7.79
C GLN A 32 -9.35 0.27 8.07
N THR A 33 -9.63 1.51 7.67
CA THR A 33 -10.88 2.23 7.95
C THR A 33 -11.21 2.33 9.44
N ALA A 34 -10.20 2.22 10.32
CA ALA A 34 -10.34 2.25 11.79
C ALA A 34 -11.24 1.14 12.35
N VAL A 35 -11.27 -0.01 11.69
CA VAL A 35 -12.01 -1.22 12.13
C VAL A 35 -11.02 -2.20 12.74
N VAL A 36 -11.33 -2.71 13.94
CA VAL A 36 -10.47 -3.64 14.67
C VAL A 36 -10.28 -4.95 13.90
N ARG A 37 -9.01 -5.33 13.73
CA ARG A 37 -8.55 -6.56 13.09
C ARG A 37 -7.35 -7.13 13.82
N MET A 38 -6.95 -8.36 13.49
CA MET A 38 -5.64 -8.88 13.92
C MET A 38 -4.54 -7.87 13.55
N SER A 39 -3.59 -7.62 14.46
CA SER A 39 -2.54 -6.62 14.20
C SER A 39 -1.72 -6.97 12.95
N SER A 40 -1.33 -5.96 12.20
CA SER A 40 -0.59 -6.11 10.95
C SER A 40 0.73 -6.86 11.11
N TRP A 41 1.48 -6.58 12.20
CA TRP A 41 2.75 -7.26 12.40
C TRP A 41 2.58 -8.74 12.80
N ALA A 42 1.52 -9.11 13.56
CA ALA A 42 1.22 -10.50 13.88
C ALA A 42 0.80 -11.29 12.63
N ALA A 43 -0.06 -10.71 11.78
CA ALA A 43 -0.43 -11.31 10.50
C ALA A 43 0.77 -11.40 9.53
N SER A 44 1.70 -10.43 9.57
CA SER A 44 2.94 -10.47 8.80
C SER A 44 3.86 -11.61 9.23
N LEU A 45 3.91 -11.92 10.52
CA LEU A 45 4.67 -13.07 11.03
C LEU A 45 4.15 -14.40 10.46
N ILE A 46 2.83 -14.53 10.31
CA ILE A 46 2.22 -15.70 9.67
C ILE A 46 2.70 -15.81 8.21
N LEU A 47 2.76 -14.70 7.47
CA LEU A 47 3.28 -14.72 6.09
C LEU A 47 4.75 -15.11 6.01
N VAL A 48 5.59 -14.66 6.94
CA VAL A 48 6.99 -15.08 7.02
C VAL A 48 7.08 -16.59 7.22
N GLN A 49 6.24 -17.17 8.09
CA GLN A 49 6.18 -18.62 8.31
C GLN A 49 5.71 -19.39 7.07
N GLU A 50 4.84 -18.79 6.25
CA GLU A 50 4.40 -19.33 4.96
C GLU A 50 5.41 -19.12 3.82
N GLY A 51 6.53 -18.45 4.08
CA GLY A 51 7.59 -18.19 3.09
C GLY A 51 7.24 -17.08 2.10
N LEU A 52 6.43 -16.11 2.54
CA LEU A 52 6.12 -14.88 1.80
C LEU A 52 6.81 -13.68 2.45
N GLU A 53 7.16 -12.69 1.62
CA GLU A 53 7.71 -11.41 2.07
C GLU A 53 6.56 -10.46 2.44
N PRO A 54 6.37 -10.10 3.72
CA PRO A 54 5.35 -9.14 4.10
C PRO A 54 5.84 -7.70 3.94
N ASN A 55 4.93 -6.81 3.51
CA ASN A 55 5.04 -5.38 3.69
C ASN A 55 4.08 -4.96 4.81
N TYR A 56 4.60 -4.87 6.01
CA TYR A 56 3.85 -4.62 7.22
C TYR A 56 3.43 -3.15 7.32
N GLN A 57 2.15 -2.88 7.46
CA GLN A 57 1.65 -1.51 7.65
C GLN A 57 1.64 -1.13 9.12
N MET A 58 2.03 0.12 9.41
CA MET A 58 1.94 0.72 10.74
C MET A 58 1.23 2.06 10.66
N VAL A 59 0.13 2.21 11.41
CA VAL A 59 -0.60 3.48 11.54
C VAL A 59 -0.21 4.22 12.82
N CYS A 60 -0.04 5.55 12.69
CA CYS A 60 0.23 6.44 13.83
C CYS A 60 -0.99 6.66 14.73
N ARG A 61 -2.20 6.35 14.24
CA ARG A 61 -3.46 6.53 14.97
C ARG A 61 -3.50 5.76 16.28
N ASP A 62 -3.01 4.52 16.31
CA ASP A 62 -3.28 3.58 17.40
C ASP A 62 -2.12 3.45 18.40
N ARG A 63 -0.93 4.00 18.10
CA ARG A 63 0.31 3.78 18.88
C ARG A 63 1.08 5.07 19.09
N ASN A 64 1.70 5.22 20.26
CA ASN A 64 2.68 6.26 20.48
C ASN A 64 4.09 5.82 20.00
N ARG A 65 5.04 6.75 19.96
CA ARG A 65 6.41 6.51 19.48
C ARG A 65 7.18 5.43 20.26
N LEU A 66 6.85 5.17 21.52
CA LEU A 66 7.47 4.08 22.30
C LEU A 66 7.00 2.72 21.76
N ALA A 67 5.68 2.53 21.64
CA ALA A 67 5.09 1.32 21.12
C ALA A 67 5.51 1.06 19.66
N MET A 68 5.55 2.11 18.82
CA MET A 68 5.99 1.99 17.43
C MET A 68 7.41 1.47 17.31
N GLN A 69 8.37 2.03 18.07
CA GLN A 69 9.76 1.58 18.04
C GLN A 69 9.90 0.14 18.55
N GLY A 70 9.20 -0.22 19.61
CA GLY A 70 9.17 -1.58 20.12
C GLY A 70 8.61 -2.59 19.11
N ASP A 71 7.50 -2.26 18.44
CA ASP A 71 6.88 -3.09 17.41
C ASP A 71 7.82 -3.27 16.20
N ILE A 72 8.54 -2.21 15.78
CA ILE A 72 9.51 -2.27 14.67
C ILE A 72 10.67 -3.23 15.01
N LEU A 73 11.21 -3.15 16.22
CA LEU A 73 12.27 -4.07 16.67
C LEU A 73 11.78 -5.51 16.69
N GLY A 74 10.59 -5.75 17.25
CA GLY A 74 9.97 -7.06 17.27
C GLY A 74 9.71 -7.61 15.88
N ALA A 75 9.14 -6.82 14.98
CA ALA A 75 8.89 -7.20 13.60
C ALA A 75 10.19 -7.57 12.87
N TYR A 76 11.23 -6.76 13.01
CA TYR A 76 12.54 -7.05 12.41
C TYR A 76 13.20 -8.31 12.97
N ALA A 77 13.13 -8.52 14.28
CA ALA A 77 13.66 -9.73 14.94
C ALA A 77 13.00 -11.02 14.43
N HIS A 78 11.74 -10.92 14.01
CA HIS A 78 10.98 -12.06 13.45
C HIS A 78 11.04 -12.19 11.91
N GLY A 79 11.95 -11.46 11.26
CA GLY A 79 12.19 -11.64 9.82
C GLY A 79 11.40 -10.69 8.90
N ILE A 80 10.59 -9.77 9.43
CA ILE A 80 9.90 -8.76 8.63
C ILE A 80 10.90 -7.69 8.21
N ARG A 81 10.97 -7.38 6.91
CA ARG A 81 11.97 -6.49 6.32
C ARG A 81 11.40 -5.23 5.69
N ASN A 82 10.12 -5.25 5.31
CA ASN A 82 9.45 -4.11 4.68
C ASN A 82 8.35 -3.56 5.57
N MET A 83 8.19 -2.25 5.57
CA MET A 83 7.10 -1.61 6.27
C MET A 83 6.53 -0.42 5.51
N LEU A 84 5.23 -0.18 5.66
CA LEU A 84 4.54 0.98 5.10
C LEU A 84 4.10 1.93 6.22
N CYS A 85 4.66 3.13 6.23
CA CYS A 85 4.40 4.15 7.23
C CYS A 85 3.14 4.96 6.90
N LEU A 86 2.13 4.90 7.76
CA LEU A 86 0.81 5.51 7.54
C LEU A 86 0.39 6.37 8.74
N SER A 87 -0.37 7.43 8.49
CA SER A 87 -1.04 8.17 9.57
C SER A 87 -2.23 7.38 10.12
N GLY A 88 -2.97 6.69 9.25
CA GLY A 88 -4.21 5.99 9.56
C GLY A 88 -5.45 6.87 9.38
N ASP A 89 -6.59 6.24 9.11
CA ASP A 89 -7.89 6.90 9.03
C ASP A 89 -8.36 7.32 10.42
N HIS A 90 -9.16 8.39 10.49
CA HIS A 90 -9.69 8.84 11.77
C HIS A 90 -10.67 7.79 12.35
N GLN A 91 -10.61 7.56 13.67
CA GLN A 91 -11.41 6.52 14.36
C GLN A 91 -12.92 6.69 14.20
N MET A 92 -13.39 7.90 13.89
CA MET A 92 -14.81 8.17 13.60
C MET A 92 -15.37 7.39 12.42
N PHE A 93 -14.51 6.90 11.52
CA PHE A 93 -14.92 6.10 10.36
C PHE A 93 -15.03 4.60 10.67
N GLY A 94 -14.58 4.16 11.84
CA GLY A 94 -14.52 2.77 12.22
C GLY A 94 -15.62 2.31 13.16
N ASP A 95 -15.40 1.15 13.77
CA ASP A 95 -16.33 0.49 14.68
C ASP A 95 -16.20 0.96 16.16
N HIS A 96 -15.19 1.80 16.46
CA HIS A 96 -14.97 2.39 17.78
C HIS A 96 -14.77 3.92 17.67
N PRO A 97 -15.81 4.70 17.31
CA PRO A 97 -15.68 6.14 17.11
C PRO A 97 -15.28 6.92 18.37
N GLN A 98 -15.52 6.35 19.55
CA GLN A 98 -15.14 6.90 20.86
C GLN A 98 -13.66 6.63 21.22
N ALA A 99 -12.94 5.79 20.46
CA ALA A 99 -11.54 5.50 20.74
C ALA A 99 -10.69 6.78 20.68
N LYS A 100 -9.70 6.88 21.55
CA LYS A 100 -8.75 8.01 21.53
C LYS A 100 -7.70 7.78 20.46
N GLY A 101 -7.65 8.63 19.43
CA GLY A 101 -6.55 8.65 18.49
C GLY A 101 -5.29 9.15 19.19
N VAL A 102 -4.19 8.41 19.03
CA VAL A 102 -2.90 8.76 19.65
C VAL A 102 -2.22 9.86 18.83
N PHE A 103 -1.95 9.60 17.54
CA PHE A 103 -1.30 10.55 16.61
C PHE A 103 -0.13 11.33 17.25
N ASP A 104 0.68 10.63 18.06
CA ASP A 104 1.87 11.20 18.71
C ASP A 104 2.89 11.72 17.69
N ILE A 105 2.96 11.05 16.54
CA ILE A 105 3.71 11.46 15.34
C ILE A 105 2.85 11.21 14.09
N ASP A 106 3.17 11.88 12.99
CA ASP A 106 2.57 11.62 11.69
C ASP A 106 3.39 10.63 10.85
N SER A 107 2.89 10.26 9.67
CA SER A 107 3.58 9.30 8.80
C SER A 107 4.95 9.78 8.31
N ILE A 108 5.18 11.08 8.16
CA ILE A 108 6.47 11.64 7.73
C ILE A 108 7.47 11.55 8.88
N GLN A 109 7.03 11.86 10.10
CA GLN A 109 7.84 11.71 11.31
C GLN A 109 8.14 10.23 11.59
N LEU A 110 7.18 9.33 11.33
CA LEU A 110 7.40 7.88 11.43
C LEU A 110 8.49 7.41 10.46
N ILE A 111 8.47 7.85 9.19
CA ILE A 111 9.54 7.57 8.22
C ILE A 111 10.90 8.01 8.77
N GLY A 112 11.00 9.25 9.25
CA GLY A 112 12.25 9.78 9.83
C GLY A 112 12.72 9.01 11.06
N MET A 113 11.79 8.56 11.91
CA MET A 113 12.10 7.73 13.08
C MET A 113 12.70 6.38 12.67
N VAL A 114 12.06 5.69 11.71
CA VAL A 114 12.54 4.39 11.21
C VAL A 114 13.90 4.55 10.52
N LYS A 115 14.05 5.60 9.70
CA LYS A 115 15.33 5.92 9.06
C LYS A 115 16.43 6.13 10.10
N LYS A 116 16.17 6.87 11.17
CA LYS A 116 17.13 7.08 12.26
C LYS A 116 17.52 5.77 12.93
N MET A 117 16.54 4.91 13.24
CA MET A 117 16.80 3.58 13.81
C MET A 117 17.65 2.71 12.88
N ARG A 118 17.37 2.74 11.57
CA ARG A 118 18.06 1.96 10.55
C ARG A 118 19.49 2.44 10.27
N ASP A 119 19.64 3.74 10.03
CA ASP A 119 20.87 4.33 9.48
C ASP A 119 21.85 4.79 10.56
N GLU A 120 21.33 5.36 11.66
CA GLU A 120 22.14 5.90 12.76
C GLU A 120 22.29 4.90 13.93
N GLY A 121 21.48 3.83 13.98
CA GLY A 121 21.48 2.90 15.12
C GLY A 121 21.01 3.56 16.42
N LYS A 122 20.05 4.49 16.34
CA LYS A 122 19.57 5.26 17.50
C LYS A 122 18.04 5.24 17.58
N PHE A 123 17.53 5.18 18.79
CA PHE A 123 16.13 5.50 19.07
C PHE A 123 15.83 6.97 18.74
N LEU A 124 14.55 7.31 18.55
CA LEU A 124 14.15 8.70 18.31
C LEU A 124 14.62 9.64 19.43
N GLY A 125 14.63 9.17 20.67
CA GLY A 125 15.11 9.89 21.84
C GLY A 125 16.63 10.08 21.92
N GLY A 126 17.41 9.45 21.02
CA GLY A 126 18.86 9.62 20.91
C GLY A 126 19.70 8.52 21.57
N ALA A 127 19.13 7.64 22.37
CA ALA A 127 19.84 6.48 22.91
C ALA A 127 20.24 5.51 21.80
N ASP A 128 21.38 4.82 21.99
CA ASP A 128 21.90 3.86 21.03
C ASP A 128 21.07 2.56 21.01
N LEU A 129 20.97 1.93 19.83
CA LEU A 129 20.33 0.63 19.61
C LEU A 129 21.38 -0.50 19.65
N GLU A 130 21.04 -1.59 20.29
CA GLU A 130 21.78 -2.84 20.18
C GLU A 130 21.29 -3.63 18.95
N GLY A 131 21.82 -3.29 17.77
CA GLY A 131 21.38 -3.84 16.48
C GLY A 131 20.30 -3.00 15.79
N SER A 132 20.60 -2.53 14.59
CA SER A 132 19.72 -1.65 13.82
C SER A 132 18.73 -2.45 12.97
N PRO A 133 17.42 -2.13 13.00
CA PRO A 133 16.42 -2.77 12.15
C PRO A 133 16.57 -2.25 10.70
N LYS A 134 17.14 -3.06 9.81
CA LYS A 134 17.37 -2.71 8.40
C LYS A 134 16.07 -2.82 7.59
N MET A 135 15.07 -2.02 7.96
CA MET A 135 13.78 -1.96 7.29
C MET A 135 13.88 -1.25 5.93
N PHE A 136 13.21 -1.80 4.91
CA PHE A 136 12.89 -1.11 3.66
C PHE A 136 11.62 -0.30 3.87
N ILE A 137 11.72 1.03 3.76
CA ILE A 137 10.72 1.97 4.27
C ILE A 137 9.81 2.42 3.16
N GLY A 138 8.53 2.10 3.24
CA GLY A 138 7.49 2.54 2.33
C GLY A 138 6.59 3.62 2.88
N ALA A 139 5.93 4.33 1.99
CA ALA A 139 4.83 5.23 2.32
C ALA A 139 3.78 5.30 1.21
N ALA A 140 2.55 5.67 1.58
CA ALA A 140 1.49 5.88 0.61
C ALA A 140 1.59 7.26 -0.05
N ALA A 141 1.18 7.37 -1.32
CA ALA A 141 0.91 8.64 -2.00
C ALA A 141 -0.48 8.65 -2.61
N ASN A 142 -1.15 9.80 -2.55
CA ASN A 142 -2.37 10.04 -3.30
C ASN A 142 -2.10 11.13 -4.34
N PRO A 143 -1.93 10.77 -5.63
CA PRO A 143 -1.67 11.72 -6.69
C PRO A 143 -2.92 12.52 -7.11
N PHE A 144 -4.11 12.21 -6.60
CA PHE A 144 -5.37 12.77 -7.11
C PHE A 144 -6.04 13.81 -6.20
N ALA A 145 -5.64 13.85 -4.92
CA ALA A 145 -6.25 14.75 -3.96
C ALA A 145 -5.94 16.22 -4.26
N ASP A 146 -6.88 17.11 -3.97
CA ASP A 146 -6.69 18.56 -4.14
C ASP A 146 -5.90 19.16 -2.96
N PRO A 147 -5.15 20.25 -3.17
CA PRO A 147 -4.78 20.77 -4.50
C PRO A 147 -3.75 19.88 -5.20
N PHE A 148 -3.98 19.59 -6.48
CA PHE A 148 -3.19 18.61 -7.25
C PHE A 148 -1.71 18.96 -7.34
N GLU A 149 -1.39 20.22 -7.59
CA GLU A 149 -0.02 20.73 -7.72
C GLU A 149 0.85 20.51 -6.47
N TRP A 150 0.23 20.34 -5.30
CA TRP A 150 0.94 20.05 -4.05
C TRP A 150 1.25 18.58 -3.84
N ARG A 151 0.72 17.68 -4.65
CA ARG A 151 0.92 16.23 -4.45
C ARG A 151 2.37 15.82 -4.66
N VAL A 152 3.04 16.38 -5.65
CA VAL A 152 4.47 16.12 -5.90
C VAL A 152 5.36 16.68 -4.77
N HIS A 153 5.03 17.85 -4.22
CA HIS A 153 5.76 18.39 -3.07
C HIS A 153 5.58 17.53 -1.80
N ARG A 154 4.42 16.93 -1.64
CA ARG A 154 4.17 15.99 -0.55
C ARG A 154 4.97 14.69 -0.73
N LEU A 155 5.15 14.23 -1.96
CA LEU A 155 6.07 13.15 -2.31
C LEU A 155 7.51 13.53 -1.91
N ALA A 156 7.99 14.71 -2.31
CA ALA A 156 9.32 15.20 -1.98
C ALA A 156 9.57 15.23 -0.46
N LYS A 157 8.59 15.63 0.35
CA LYS A 157 8.72 15.60 1.83
C LYS A 157 8.94 14.18 2.37
N LYS A 158 8.26 13.18 1.82
CA LYS A 158 8.44 11.78 2.23
C LYS A 158 9.81 11.24 1.84
N ILE A 159 10.27 11.58 0.62
CA ILE A 159 11.61 11.21 0.13
C ILE A 159 12.68 11.84 1.03
N ASN A 160 12.55 13.12 1.37
CA ASN A 160 13.49 13.80 2.26
C ASN A 160 13.49 13.20 3.68
N ALA A 161 12.38 12.65 4.13
CA ALA A 161 12.30 11.94 5.41
C ALA A 161 13.00 10.57 5.37
N GLY A 162 13.24 10.00 4.18
CA GLY A 162 14.03 8.78 4.00
C GLY A 162 13.24 7.55 3.58
N VAL A 163 12.12 7.73 2.88
CA VAL A 163 11.37 6.62 2.28
C VAL A 163 12.15 6.01 1.11
N ASP A 164 12.10 4.68 1.00
CA ASP A 164 12.74 3.92 -0.09
C ASP A 164 11.75 3.61 -1.22
N PHE A 165 10.47 3.40 -0.91
CA PHE A 165 9.44 3.17 -1.92
C PHE A 165 8.11 3.85 -1.59
N ILE A 166 7.33 4.08 -2.63
CA ILE A 166 6.00 4.69 -2.57
C ILE A 166 4.98 3.72 -3.17
N GLN A 167 3.86 3.52 -2.49
CA GLN A 167 2.68 2.89 -3.04
C GLN A 167 1.61 3.96 -3.27
N THR A 168 1.14 4.08 -4.50
CA THR A 168 0.10 5.07 -4.78
C THR A 168 -1.28 4.53 -4.43
N GLN A 169 -2.23 5.45 -4.25
CA GLN A 169 -3.66 5.13 -4.23
C GLN A 169 -4.09 4.53 -5.58
N CYS A 170 -5.24 3.84 -5.62
CA CYS A 170 -5.78 3.25 -6.85
C CYS A 170 -5.85 4.29 -7.97
N ILE A 171 -5.30 3.95 -9.12
CA ILE A 171 -5.24 4.82 -10.29
C ILE A 171 -6.34 4.41 -11.27
N TYR A 172 -7.23 5.35 -11.59
CA TYR A 172 -8.24 5.20 -12.64
C TYR A 172 -8.15 6.35 -13.65
N ASN A 173 -7.71 7.53 -13.21
CA ASN A 173 -7.43 8.66 -14.07
C ASN A 173 -5.97 8.64 -14.52
N MET A 174 -5.71 7.98 -15.65
CA MET A 174 -4.36 7.79 -16.19
C MET A 174 -3.73 9.12 -16.65
N GLU A 175 -4.53 10.06 -17.19
CA GLU A 175 -4.04 11.36 -17.62
C GLU A 175 -3.48 12.17 -16.44
N LYS A 176 -4.24 12.22 -15.33
CA LYS A 176 -3.83 12.94 -14.12
C LYS A 176 -2.61 12.26 -13.46
N PHE A 177 -2.56 10.93 -13.51
CA PHE A 177 -1.42 10.19 -12.99
C PHE A 177 -0.14 10.46 -13.80
N ARG A 178 -0.21 10.45 -15.15
CA ARG A 178 0.95 10.79 -15.99
C ARG A 178 1.49 12.20 -15.66
N LYS A 179 0.62 13.19 -15.53
CA LYS A 179 1.03 14.55 -15.14
C LYS A 179 1.75 14.59 -13.80
N TRP A 180 1.27 13.80 -12.83
CA TRP A 180 1.93 13.73 -11.52
C TRP A 180 3.31 13.04 -11.61
N VAL A 181 3.45 11.98 -12.40
CA VAL A 181 4.73 11.29 -12.63
C VAL A 181 5.70 12.21 -13.40
N GLU A 182 5.24 12.94 -14.40
CA GLU A 182 6.05 13.94 -15.12
C GLU A 182 6.61 14.99 -14.15
N GLN A 183 5.77 15.57 -13.29
CA GLN A 183 6.22 16.51 -12.26
C GLN A 183 7.26 15.87 -11.32
N ALA A 184 7.09 14.61 -10.96
CA ALA A 184 8.03 13.89 -10.11
C ALA A 184 9.37 13.65 -10.85
N ASN A 185 9.33 13.33 -12.14
CA ASN A 185 10.52 13.19 -12.99
C ASN A 185 11.27 14.53 -13.11
N ASP A 186 10.56 15.62 -13.39
CA ASP A 186 11.14 16.97 -13.54
C ASP A 186 11.85 17.44 -12.27
N MET A 187 11.35 17.01 -11.10
CA MET A 187 11.98 17.27 -9.80
C MET A 187 13.07 16.25 -9.43
N GLY A 188 13.38 15.27 -10.27
CA GLY A 188 14.35 14.21 -9.99
C GLY A 188 13.97 13.32 -8.80
N LEU A 189 12.67 13.19 -8.50
CA LEU A 189 12.19 12.43 -7.35
C LEU A 189 12.15 10.93 -7.63
N THR A 190 11.84 10.56 -8.87
CA THR A 190 11.71 9.16 -9.30
C THR A 190 13.05 8.42 -9.36
N GLU A 191 14.16 9.14 -9.35
CA GLU A 191 15.52 8.58 -9.25
C GLU A 191 15.93 8.27 -7.80
N LYS A 192 15.13 8.73 -6.82
CA LYS A 192 15.43 8.63 -5.38
C LYS A 192 14.53 7.66 -4.64
N VAL A 193 13.46 7.18 -5.29
CA VAL A 193 12.45 6.33 -4.67
C VAL A 193 11.80 5.43 -5.70
N TYR A 194 11.48 4.20 -5.31
CA TYR A 194 10.72 3.30 -6.16
C TYR A 194 9.23 3.63 -6.07
N ILE A 195 8.56 3.91 -7.20
CA ILE A 195 7.12 4.16 -7.27
C ILE A 195 6.40 2.91 -7.74
N LEU A 196 5.52 2.37 -6.89
CA LEU A 196 4.62 1.27 -7.19
C LEU A 196 3.22 1.82 -7.45
N ALA A 197 2.77 1.71 -8.71
CA ALA A 197 1.49 2.23 -9.16
C ALA A 197 0.32 1.38 -8.63
N GLY A 198 -0.67 2.01 -8.02
CA GLY A 198 -1.83 1.35 -7.42
C GLY A 198 -2.83 0.88 -8.48
N VAL A 199 -3.08 -0.42 -8.55
CA VAL A 199 -4.05 -1.04 -9.45
C VAL A 199 -5.13 -1.75 -8.63
N THR A 200 -6.40 -1.47 -8.91
CA THR A 200 -7.52 -2.17 -8.29
C THR A 200 -8.52 -2.61 -9.36
N PRO A 201 -8.63 -3.92 -9.63
CA PRO A 201 -9.58 -4.42 -10.62
C PRO A 201 -11.01 -4.18 -10.15
N MET A 202 -11.85 -3.62 -11.03
CA MET A 202 -13.25 -3.31 -10.75
C MET A 202 -14.13 -4.55 -10.88
N LYS A 203 -14.67 -5.04 -9.77
CA LYS A 203 -15.57 -6.22 -9.77
C LYS A 203 -16.94 -5.96 -10.33
N SER A 204 -17.42 -4.70 -10.26
CA SER A 204 -18.77 -4.32 -10.64
C SER A 204 -18.91 -2.84 -10.88
N VAL A 205 -19.97 -2.47 -11.62
CA VAL A 205 -20.38 -1.06 -11.77
C VAL A 205 -20.71 -0.40 -10.42
N GLY A 206 -21.29 -1.18 -9.49
CA GLY A 206 -21.57 -0.71 -8.12
C GLY A 206 -20.30 -0.30 -7.37
N MET A 207 -19.24 -1.12 -7.47
CA MET A 207 -17.93 -0.81 -6.90
C MET A 207 -17.35 0.49 -7.50
N ALA A 208 -17.39 0.65 -8.83
CA ALA A 208 -16.87 1.85 -9.49
C ALA A 208 -17.60 3.12 -9.04
N LYS A 209 -18.94 3.07 -8.94
CA LYS A 209 -19.75 4.19 -8.43
C LYS A 209 -19.46 4.50 -6.96
N TYR A 210 -19.29 3.46 -6.14
CA TYR A 210 -18.92 3.61 -4.72
C TYR A 210 -17.55 4.27 -4.58
N MET A 211 -16.54 3.78 -5.31
CA MET A 211 -15.20 4.35 -5.32
C MET A 211 -15.24 5.84 -5.70
N LYS A 212 -15.97 6.19 -6.77
CA LYS A 212 -16.12 7.58 -7.22
C LYS A 212 -16.81 8.47 -6.21
N GLY A 213 -17.87 8.01 -5.57
CA GLY A 213 -18.76 8.88 -4.79
C GLY A 213 -18.56 8.83 -3.29
N LYS A 214 -17.91 7.79 -2.75
CA LYS A 214 -17.85 7.52 -1.30
C LYS A 214 -16.45 7.35 -0.75
N VAL A 215 -15.44 7.14 -1.60
CA VAL A 215 -14.05 6.97 -1.14
C VAL A 215 -13.28 8.27 -1.35
N PRO A 216 -12.90 8.99 -0.29
CA PRO A 216 -12.18 10.24 -0.41
C PRO A 216 -10.85 10.09 -1.17
N GLY A 217 -10.58 11.02 -2.07
CA GLY A 217 -9.32 11.04 -2.83
C GLY A 217 -9.23 10.03 -3.97
N MET A 218 -10.35 9.36 -4.32
CA MET A 218 -10.46 8.56 -5.53
C MET A 218 -10.91 9.42 -6.71
N ASP A 219 -10.21 9.29 -7.82
CA ASP A 219 -10.55 9.95 -9.09
C ASP A 219 -10.92 8.87 -10.13
N VAL A 220 -12.20 8.57 -10.24
CA VAL A 220 -12.74 7.58 -11.18
C VAL A 220 -13.48 8.30 -12.31
N PRO A 221 -12.91 8.38 -13.53
CA PRO A 221 -13.54 8.98 -14.69
C PRO A 221 -14.86 8.29 -15.07
N ASP A 222 -15.79 9.04 -15.68
CA ASP A 222 -17.06 8.47 -16.12
C ASP A 222 -16.91 7.40 -17.21
N GLU A 223 -15.85 7.49 -18.00
CA GLU A 223 -15.48 6.51 -19.04
C GLU A 223 -15.25 5.12 -18.45
N VAL A 224 -14.64 5.02 -17.28
CA VAL A 224 -14.45 3.76 -16.53
C VAL A 224 -15.80 3.13 -16.21
N ILE A 225 -16.74 3.92 -15.70
CA ILE A 225 -18.09 3.46 -15.35
C ILE A 225 -18.86 3.04 -16.61
N LYS A 226 -18.81 3.87 -17.68
CA LYS A 226 -19.46 3.58 -18.96
C LYS A 226 -18.93 2.29 -19.58
N ARG A 227 -17.63 2.09 -19.55
CA ARG A 227 -16.98 0.87 -20.06
C ARG A 227 -17.48 -0.38 -19.35
N LEU A 228 -17.53 -0.35 -18.00
CA LEU A 228 -18.07 -1.44 -17.20
C LEU A 228 -19.58 -1.68 -17.46
N GLN A 229 -20.36 -0.62 -17.70
CA GLN A 229 -21.78 -0.73 -18.04
C GLN A 229 -22.02 -1.31 -19.44
N GLY A 230 -21.08 -1.08 -20.37
CA GLY A 230 -21.13 -1.64 -21.74
C GLY A 230 -20.68 -3.08 -21.84
N ALA A 231 -20.14 -3.67 -20.76
CA ALA A 231 -19.74 -5.07 -20.76
C ALA A 231 -20.95 -6.01 -20.89
N GLU A 232 -20.77 -7.13 -21.56
CA GLU A 232 -21.79 -8.17 -21.69
C GLU A 232 -22.29 -8.62 -20.31
N LYS A 233 -23.57 -8.99 -20.26
CA LYS A 233 -24.20 -9.49 -19.03
C LYS A 233 -23.39 -10.66 -18.44
N GLY A 234 -22.97 -10.53 -17.19
CA GLY A 234 -22.14 -11.51 -16.48
C GLY A 234 -20.64 -11.38 -16.71
N LYS A 235 -20.16 -10.48 -17.59
CA LYS A 235 -18.72 -10.28 -17.89
C LYS A 235 -18.12 -9.00 -17.31
N VAL A 236 -18.85 -8.27 -16.48
CA VAL A 236 -18.36 -7.00 -15.89
C VAL A 236 -17.06 -7.19 -15.10
N ALA A 237 -16.96 -8.27 -14.34
CA ALA A 237 -15.75 -8.59 -13.56
C ALA A 237 -14.55 -8.91 -14.48
N ALA A 238 -14.77 -9.64 -15.58
CA ALA A 238 -13.72 -9.92 -16.57
C ALA A 238 -13.27 -8.63 -17.27
N GLU A 239 -14.20 -7.71 -17.58
CA GLU A 239 -13.85 -6.40 -18.12
C GLU A 239 -13.01 -5.58 -17.14
N GLY A 240 -13.33 -5.64 -15.83
CA GLY A 240 -12.52 -4.99 -14.78
C GLY A 240 -11.12 -5.56 -14.66
N ILE A 241 -10.94 -6.86 -14.82
CA ILE A 241 -9.62 -7.51 -14.89
C ILE A 241 -8.86 -7.03 -16.14
N LYS A 242 -9.51 -7.03 -17.29
CA LYS A 242 -8.91 -6.54 -18.54
C LYS A 242 -8.43 -5.09 -18.41
N MET A 243 -9.26 -4.22 -17.83
CA MET A 243 -8.86 -2.82 -17.57
C MET A 243 -7.63 -2.73 -16.66
N ALA A 244 -7.56 -3.56 -15.62
CA ALA A 244 -6.40 -3.60 -14.73
C ALA A 244 -5.14 -4.06 -15.46
N CYS A 245 -5.24 -5.06 -16.34
CA CYS A 245 -4.11 -5.52 -17.17
C CYS A 245 -3.64 -4.44 -18.15
N GLU A 246 -4.56 -3.71 -18.79
CA GLU A 246 -4.24 -2.59 -19.69
C GLU A 246 -3.50 -1.48 -18.93
N GLN A 247 -3.92 -1.16 -17.69
CA GLN A 247 -3.22 -0.20 -16.84
C GLN A 247 -1.81 -0.67 -16.49
N ILE A 248 -1.63 -1.94 -16.14
CA ILE A 248 -0.31 -2.50 -15.83
C ILE A 248 0.61 -2.42 -17.05
N GLU A 249 0.12 -2.75 -18.26
CA GLU A 249 0.90 -2.62 -19.48
C GLU A 249 1.35 -1.16 -19.73
N GLU A 250 0.46 -0.18 -19.47
CA GLU A 250 0.81 1.23 -19.60
C GLU A 250 1.85 1.67 -18.55
N PHE A 251 1.76 1.18 -17.31
CA PHE A 251 2.73 1.50 -16.26
C PHE A 251 4.13 0.98 -16.55
N LYS A 252 4.28 -0.16 -17.24
CA LYS A 252 5.58 -0.69 -17.65
C LYS A 252 6.37 0.25 -18.57
N GLU A 253 5.65 1.01 -19.40
CA GLU A 253 6.24 1.96 -20.33
C GLU A 253 6.46 3.36 -19.70
N MET A 254 5.98 3.58 -18.48
CA MET A 254 5.99 4.89 -17.85
C MET A 254 7.30 5.13 -17.07
N LYS A 255 8.17 6.02 -17.61
CA LYS A 255 9.40 6.40 -16.91
C LYS A 255 9.10 6.92 -15.50
N GLY A 256 9.77 6.33 -14.51
CA GLY A 256 9.62 6.71 -13.09
C GLY A 256 8.58 5.87 -12.33
N VAL A 257 7.90 4.93 -12.99
CA VAL A 257 7.13 3.86 -12.35
C VAL A 257 7.99 2.60 -12.35
N HIS A 258 8.11 1.95 -11.19
CA HIS A 258 9.07 0.85 -11.00
C HIS A 258 8.37 -0.49 -10.77
N GLY A 259 7.05 -0.47 -10.59
CA GLY A 259 6.25 -1.66 -10.36
C GLY A 259 4.80 -1.33 -10.06
N VAL A 260 4.05 -2.34 -9.67
CA VAL A 260 2.63 -2.20 -9.38
C VAL A 260 2.30 -2.65 -7.96
N HIS A 261 1.36 -1.94 -7.34
CA HIS A 261 0.71 -2.34 -6.12
C HIS A 261 -0.71 -2.81 -6.44
N LEU A 262 -0.89 -4.13 -6.60
CA LEU A 262 -2.17 -4.72 -6.93
C LEU A 262 -3.03 -4.90 -5.68
N MET A 263 -4.12 -4.15 -5.59
CA MET A 263 -5.09 -4.18 -4.50
C MET A 263 -6.31 -5.00 -4.91
N ALA A 264 -6.25 -6.31 -4.74
CA ALA A 264 -7.30 -7.23 -5.17
C ALA A 264 -8.59 -7.13 -4.32
N ILE A 265 -8.51 -6.64 -3.09
CA ILE A 265 -9.63 -6.40 -2.15
C ILE A 265 -10.59 -7.60 -2.09
N GLU A 266 -10.28 -8.61 -1.28
CA GLU A 266 -11.05 -9.86 -1.16
C GLU A 266 -11.17 -10.63 -2.51
N TRP A 267 -10.13 -10.56 -3.32
CA TRP A 267 -10.05 -11.21 -4.63
C TRP A 267 -8.66 -11.78 -4.89
N GLU A 268 -7.96 -12.17 -3.83
CA GLU A 268 -6.59 -12.64 -3.86
C GLU A 268 -6.41 -13.84 -4.82
N HIS A 269 -7.42 -14.69 -4.94
CA HIS A 269 -7.44 -15.83 -5.88
C HIS A 269 -7.41 -15.41 -7.37
N LYS A 270 -7.65 -14.12 -7.68
CA LYS A 270 -7.54 -13.56 -9.04
C LYS A 270 -6.18 -12.95 -9.35
N VAL A 271 -5.33 -12.78 -8.34
CA VAL A 271 -4.00 -12.19 -8.52
C VAL A 271 -3.13 -13.00 -9.51
N PRO A 272 -3.08 -14.35 -9.46
CA PRO A 272 -2.33 -15.12 -10.45
C PRO A 272 -2.81 -14.88 -11.89
N GLU A 273 -4.14 -14.88 -12.11
CA GLU A 273 -4.75 -14.62 -13.43
C GLU A 273 -4.36 -13.23 -13.96
N ILE A 274 -4.41 -12.21 -13.11
CA ILE A 274 -4.05 -10.83 -13.48
C ILE A 274 -2.56 -10.73 -13.79
N ALA A 275 -1.71 -11.34 -12.95
CA ALA A 275 -0.27 -11.31 -13.12
C ALA A 275 0.17 -11.99 -14.43
N GLU A 276 -0.46 -13.10 -14.80
CA GLU A 276 -0.22 -13.81 -16.06
C GLU A 276 -0.69 -12.98 -17.26
N GLN A 277 -1.93 -12.49 -17.24
CA GLN A 277 -2.52 -11.71 -18.35
C GLN A 277 -1.75 -10.39 -18.57
N ALA A 278 -1.32 -9.75 -17.49
CA ALA A 278 -0.51 -8.53 -17.54
C ALA A 278 0.99 -8.80 -17.81
N LYS A 279 1.38 -10.05 -18.02
CA LYS A 279 2.77 -10.47 -18.34
C LYS A 279 3.81 -9.90 -17.34
N VAL A 280 3.50 -9.96 -16.04
CA VAL A 280 4.43 -9.62 -14.96
C VAL A 280 5.05 -10.88 -14.33
N LEU A 281 4.78 -12.03 -14.89
CA LEU A 281 5.41 -13.31 -14.57
C LEU A 281 6.34 -13.77 -15.71
N PRO A 282 7.42 -14.55 -15.42
CA PRO A 282 7.89 -14.88 -14.06
C PRO A 282 8.39 -13.66 -13.30
N ARG A 283 8.38 -13.74 -11.97
CA ARG A 283 8.99 -12.71 -11.14
C ARG A 283 10.48 -12.59 -11.45
N PRO A 284 11.09 -11.38 -11.32
CA PRO A 284 12.53 -11.24 -11.41
C PRO A 284 13.22 -12.14 -10.38
N GLU A 285 14.29 -12.80 -10.78
CA GLU A 285 15.21 -13.46 -9.85
C GLU A 285 16.05 -12.38 -9.16
N VAL A 286 16.08 -12.38 -7.81
CA VAL A 286 16.78 -11.39 -7.00
C VAL A 286 18.00 -12.06 -6.35
#